data_ef265eb270587bd5823fa7190ecbe58c
#
_entry.id   ef265eb270587bd5823fa7190ecbe58c
#
_cell.length_a   1.000
_cell.length_b   1.000
_cell.length_c   1.000
_cell.angle_alpha   90.00
_cell.angle_beta   90.00
_cell.angle_gamma   90.00
#
_symmetry.space_group_name_H-M   'P 1'
#
loop_
_entity.id
_entity.type
_entity.pdbx_description
1 polymer ?
#
loop_
_entity_poly.entity_id
_entity_poly.type
_entity_poly.pdbx_seq_one_letter_code
_entity_poly.pdbx_strand_id
1 'polypeptide(L)'
;MNNRALLLSGVVGALVMVVLSNVPFLNLINCLLCAGVWLGGMAAVWFYRRQTGQPLTAGQGAIIGVVAGLIGALLSSIVASVFGADAMQAVLDADPTGQTRSALGSFVGGTASFLVGFVINIILYPLFGAVGGAIYAALTGRPSSKAG
;
A
#
# COMPACT_ATOMS: atom_id res chain seq x y z
N MET A 1 -12.09 19.31 -2.87
CA MET A 1 -10.79 18.76 -2.42
C MET A 1 -9.66 19.50 -3.11
N ASN A 2 -8.59 19.81 -2.39
CA ASN A 2 -7.43 20.47 -2.99
C ASN A 2 -6.54 19.43 -3.71
N ASN A 3 -6.41 19.55 -5.04
CA ASN A 3 -5.69 18.56 -5.85
C ASN A 3 -4.20 18.44 -5.47
N ARG A 4 -3.56 19.54 -5.09
CA ARG A 4 -2.15 19.49 -4.63
C ARG A 4 -2.01 18.72 -3.32
N ALA A 5 -2.88 18.99 -2.35
CA ALA A 5 -2.87 18.28 -1.08
C ALA A 5 -3.19 16.79 -1.28
N LEU A 6 -4.10 16.45 -2.21
CA LEU A 6 -4.46 15.10 -2.56
C LEU A 6 -3.25 14.32 -3.13
N LEU A 7 -2.55 14.90 -4.10
CA LEU A 7 -1.37 14.26 -4.70
C LEU A 7 -0.23 14.10 -3.68
N LEU A 8 0.07 15.14 -2.90
CA LEU A 8 1.11 15.05 -1.88
C LEU A 8 0.79 14.01 -0.81
N SER A 9 -0.45 13.96 -0.35
CA SER A 9 -0.88 12.94 0.62
C SER A 9 -0.83 11.53 0.02
N GLY A 10 -1.19 11.39 -1.26
CA GLY A 10 -1.06 10.14 -1.99
C GLY A 10 0.38 9.65 -2.07
N VAL A 11 1.33 10.54 -2.39
CA VAL A 11 2.77 10.22 -2.43
C VAL A 11 3.28 9.81 -1.05
N VAL A 12 2.92 10.54 0.01
CA VAL A 12 3.33 10.18 1.39
C VAL A 12 2.80 8.81 1.78
N GLY A 13 1.51 8.54 1.51
CA GLY A 13 0.92 7.23 1.77
C GLY A 13 1.60 6.11 0.96
N ALA A 14 1.89 6.36 -0.30
CA ALA A 14 2.58 5.42 -1.18
C ALA A 14 4.01 5.12 -0.69
N LEU A 15 4.76 6.13 -0.25
CA LEU A 15 6.11 5.94 0.33
C LEU A 15 6.04 5.08 1.60
N VAL A 16 5.07 5.32 2.48
CA VAL A 16 4.85 4.48 3.66
C VAL A 16 4.56 3.04 3.25
N MET A 17 3.69 2.82 2.25
CA MET A 17 3.40 1.48 1.72
C MET A 17 4.67 0.79 1.21
N VAL A 18 5.45 1.46 0.36
CA VAL A 18 6.67 0.90 -0.23
C VAL A 18 7.70 0.56 0.84
N VAL A 19 7.94 1.46 1.80
CA VAL A 19 8.90 1.22 2.89
C VAL A 19 8.47 0.03 3.74
N LEU A 20 7.21 -0.02 4.16
CA LEU A 20 6.69 -1.12 4.99
C LEU A 20 6.69 -2.46 4.24
N SER A 21 6.47 -2.45 2.92
CA SER A 21 6.48 -3.66 2.10
C SER A 21 7.89 -4.20 1.81
N ASN A 22 8.92 -3.35 1.89
CA ASN A 22 10.29 -3.75 1.59
C ASN A 22 11.15 -4.07 2.83
N VAL A 23 10.65 -3.83 4.05
CA VAL A 23 11.37 -4.23 5.28
C VAL A 23 11.13 -5.71 5.55
N PRO A 24 12.17 -6.57 5.58
CA PRO A 24 12.01 -8.04 5.62
C PRO A 24 11.18 -8.56 6.79
N PHE A 25 11.33 -7.99 7.97
CA PHE A 25 10.56 -8.39 9.16
C PHE A 25 9.10 -7.97 9.10
N LEU A 26 8.81 -6.79 8.53
CA LEU A 26 7.46 -6.28 8.37
C LEU A 26 6.74 -6.96 7.20
N ASN A 27 7.48 -7.51 6.24
CA ASN A 27 6.92 -8.21 5.09
C ASN A 27 6.15 -9.48 5.51
N LEU A 28 6.58 -10.18 6.55
CA LEU A 28 5.86 -11.34 7.09
C LEU A 28 4.49 -10.94 7.67
N ILE A 29 4.45 -9.83 8.43
CA ILE A 29 3.21 -9.27 8.98
C ILE A 29 2.35 -8.66 7.86
N ASN A 30 3.00 -8.03 6.89
CA ASN A 30 2.34 -7.44 5.73
C ASN A 30 1.70 -8.50 4.83
N CYS A 31 2.34 -9.66 4.66
CA CYS A 31 1.81 -10.79 3.92
C CYS A 31 0.54 -11.38 4.58
N LEU A 32 0.49 -11.37 5.93
CA LEU A 32 -0.64 -11.94 6.68
C LEU A 32 -1.87 -11.01 6.73
N LEU A 33 -1.68 -9.69 6.76
CA LEU A 33 -2.73 -8.71 7.04
C LEU A 33 -2.81 -7.56 6.03
N CYS A 34 -1.95 -7.52 5.00
CA CYS A 34 -1.79 -6.34 4.11
C CYS A 34 -1.64 -5.02 4.89
N ALA A 35 -1.06 -5.11 6.10
CA ALA A 35 -1.03 -4.03 7.07
C ALA A 35 -0.30 -2.77 6.53
N GLY A 36 0.73 -2.97 5.72
CA GLY A 36 1.47 -1.86 5.09
C GLY A 36 0.59 -1.00 4.18
N VAL A 37 -0.33 -1.63 3.44
CA VAL A 37 -1.22 -0.90 2.53
C VAL A 37 -2.30 -0.14 3.32
N TRP A 38 -2.82 -0.73 4.39
CA TRP A 38 -3.78 -0.06 5.27
C TRP A 38 -3.15 1.14 5.98
N LEU A 39 -1.95 0.95 6.54
CA LEU A 39 -1.21 2.02 7.20
C LEU A 39 -0.84 3.15 6.24
N GLY A 40 -0.50 2.82 5.00
CA GLY A 40 -0.27 3.82 3.97
C GLY A 40 -1.52 4.63 3.63
N GLY A 41 -2.68 3.99 3.51
CA GLY A 41 -3.97 4.67 3.35
C GLY A 41 -4.31 5.59 4.53
N MET A 42 -4.08 5.12 5.76
CA MET A 42 -4.26 5.94 6.96
C MET A 42 -3.29 7.13 7.01
N ALA A 43 -2.02 6.91 6.67
CA ALA A 43 -0.99 7.96 6.64
C ALA A 43 -1.32 9.03 5.59
N ALA A 44 -1.83 8.64 4.42
CA ALA A 44 -2.28 9.59 3.40
C ALA A 44 -3.39 10.50 3.92
N VAL A 45 -4.41 9.94 4.57
CA VAL A 45 -5.53 10.71 5.14
C VAL A 45 -5.07 11.59 6.28
N TRP A 46 -4.20 11.07 7.17
CA TRP A 46 -3.61 11.85 8.26
C TRP A 46 -2.86 13.08 7.72
N PHE A 47 -2.01 12.87 6.72
CA PHE A 47 -1.23 13.94 6.11
C PHE A 47 -2.12 14.97 5.39
N TYR A 48 -3.13 14.52 4.66
CA TYR A 48 -4.11 15.39 4.01
C TYR A 48 -4.82 16.30 5.03
N ARG A 49 -5.29 15.70 6.13
CA ARG A 49 -5.94 16.48 7.21
C ARG A 49 -5.00 17.49 7.83
N ARG A 50 -3.74 17.11 8.04
CA ARG A 50 -2.75 18.03 8.60
C ARG A 50 -2.48 19.24 7.70
N GLN A 51 -2.56 19.05 6.38
CA GLN A 51 -2.38 20.13 5.42
C GLN A 51 -3.61 21.03 5.27
N THR A 52 -4.79 20.45 5.29
CA THR A 52 -6.02 21.17 4.99
C THR A 52 -6.78 21.65 6.22
N GLY A 53 -6.53 21.06 7.39
CA GLY A 53 -7.26 21.33 8.63
C GLY A 53 -8.74 20.90 8.60
N GLN A 54 -9.21 20.30 7.52
CA GLN A 54 -10.62 19.97 7.34
C GLN A 54 -10.96 18.59 7.86
N PRO A 55 -12.12 18.42 8.52
CA PRO A 55 -12.65 17.09 8.82
C PRO A 55 -13.01 16.37 7.52
N LEU A 56 -12.69 15.08 7.43
CA LEU A 56 -12.97 14.27 6.25
C LEU A 56 -14.08 13.27 6.56
N THR A 57 -14.95 13.07 5.57
CA THR A 57 -15.89 11.95 5.59
C THR A 57 -15.16 10.64 5.23
N ALA A 58 -15.75 9.48 5.62
CA ALA A 58 -15.20 8.17 5.26
C ALA A 58 -15.01 8.01 3.74
N GLY A 59 -15.97 8.51 2.94
CA GLY A 59 -15.86 8.49 1.47
C GLY A 59 -14.69 9.32 0.93
N GLN A 60 -14.43 10.49 1.50
CA GLN A 60 -13.26 11.31 1.14
C GLN A 60 -11.96 10.62 1.55
N GLY A 61 -11.93 9.99 2.72
CA GLY A 61 -10.80 9.18 3.16
C GLY A 61 -10.54 8.00 2.24
N ALA A 62 -11.60 7.32 1.76
CA ALA A 62 -11.49 6.24 0.78
C ALA A 62 -10.86 6.74 -0.53
N ILE A 63 -11.30 7.87 -1.06
CA ILE A 63 -10.73 8.45 -2.30
C ILE A 63 -9.24 8.76 -2.13
N ILE A 64 -8.83 9.35 -1.01
CA ILE A 64 -7.42 9.62 -0.70
C ILE A 64 -6.63 8.32 -0.63
N GLY A 65 -7.20 7.29 0.02
CA GLY A 65 -6.60 5.96 0.12
C GLY A 65 -6.46 5.27 -1.24
N VAL A 66 -7.45 5.40 -2.14
CA VAL A 66 -7.37 4.89 -3.52
C VAL A 66 -6.20 5.54 -4.27
N VAL A 67 -6.08 6.87 -4.19
CA VAL A 67 -4.99 7.61 -4.86
C VAL A 67 -3.64 7.17 -4.30
N ALA A 68 -3.50 7.04 -2.98
CA ALA A 68 -2.28 6.53 -2.36
C ALA A 68 -1.96 5.10 -2.80
N GLY A 69 -2.98 4.23 -2.87
CA GLY A 69 -2.84 2.85 -3.33
C GLY A 69 -2.41 2.75 -4.80
N LEU A 70 -2.98 3.54 -5.70
CA LEU A 70 -2.57 3.58 -7.11
C LEU A 70 -1.11 4.02 -7.27
N ILE A 71 -0.71 5.11 -6.60
CA ILE A 71 0.68 5.57 -6.61
C ILE A 71 1.59 4.51 -6.00
N GLY A 72 1.16 3.88 -4.89
CA GLY A 72 1.88 2.81 -4.21
C GLY A 72 2.08 1.58 -5.10
N ALA A 73 1.05 1.16 -5.84
CA ALA A 73 1.14 0.04 -6.79
C ALA A 73 2.16 0.32 -7.91
N LEU A 74 2.14 1.53 -8.48
CA LEU A 74 3.10 1.93 -9.51
C LEU A 74 4.53 1.97 -8.96
N LEU A 75 4.75 2.61 -7.81
CA LEU A 75 6.07 2.67 -7.17
C LEU A 75 6.58 1.27 -6.80
N SER A 76 5.73 0.43 -6.23
CA SER A 76 6.09 -0.96 -5.89
C SER A 76 6.47 -1.77 -7.13
N SER A 77 5.79 -1.56 -8.25
CA SER A 77 6.13 -2.23 -9.52
C SER A 77 7.49 -1.79 -10.05
N ILE A 78 7.82 -0.48 -9.93
CA ILE A 78 9.14 0.04 -10.31
C ILE A 78 10.22 -0.55 -9.39
N VAL A 79 10.01 -0.54 -8.09
CA VAL A 79 10.96 -1.12 -7.12
C VAL A 79 11.15 -2.62 -7.38
N ALA A 80 10.07 -3.36 -7.63
CA ALA A 80 10.13 -4.77 -7.95
C ALA A 80 10.88 -5.06 -9.27
N SER A 81 10.78 -4.19 -10.27
CA SER A 81 11.51 -4.36 -11.54
C SER A 81 13.01 -4.12 -11.39
N VAL A 82 13.43 -3.25 -10.46
CA VAL A 82 14.85 -2.91 -10.26
C VAL A 82 15.53 -3.86 -9.26
N PHE A 83 14.84 -4.18 -8.16
CA PHE A 83 15.44 -4.93 -7.04
C PHE A 83 14.83 -6.32 -6.85
N GLY A 84 13.75 -6.63 -7.55
CA GLY A 84 12.99 -7.86 -7.34
C GLY A 84 13.77 -9.12 -7.70
N ALA A 85 14.65 -9.06 -8.69
CA ALA A 85 15.48 -10.19 -9.11
C ALA A 85 16.48 -10.58 -8.01
N ASP A 86 17.19 -9.61 -7.44
CA ASP A 86 18.18 -9.84 -6.39
C ASP A 86 17.51 -10.29 -5.08
N ALA A 87 16.39 -9.67 -4.72
CA ALA A 87 15.62 -10.07 -3.55
C ALA A 87 15.05 -11.49 -3.70
N MET A 88 14.61 -11.87 -4.89
CA MET A 88 14.13 -13.21 -5.18
C MET A 88 15.27 -14.23 -5.11
N GLN A 89 16.45 -13.92 -5.65
CA GLN A 89 17.63 -14.79 -5.53
C GLN A 89 18.02 -15.00 -4.08
N ALA A 90 18.06 -13.92 -3.27
CA ALA A 90 18.37 -14.04 -1.85
C ALA A 90 17.39 -14.96 -1.09
N VAL A 91 16.09 -14.93 -1.43
CA VAL A 91 15.09 -15.85 -0.87
C VAL A 91 15.30 -17.29 -1.32
N LEU A 92 15.65 -17.48 -2.60
CA LEU A 92 15.90 -18.82 -3.16
C LEU A 92 17.19 -19.45 -2.60
N ASP A 93 18.19 -18.63 -2.34
CA ASP A 93 19.46 -19.07 -1.75
C ASP A 93 19.33 -19.38 -0.25
N ALA A 94 18.37 -18.74 0.43
CA ALA A 94 18.05 -19.01 1.82
C ALA A 94 17.16 -20.26 2.04
N ASP A 95 16.65 -20.87 0.96
CA ASP A 95 15.80 -22.07 1.04
C ASP A 95 16.60 -23.37 0.76
N PRO A 96 17.07 -24.08 1.80
CA PRO A 96 17.83 -25.31 1.64
C PRO A 96 16.98 -26.48 1.12
N THR A 97 15.66 -26.36 1.14
CA THR A 97 14.73 -27.45 0.78
C THR A 97 14.30 -27.40 -0.70
N GLY A 98 14.53 -26.29 -1.39
CA GLY A 98 14.10 -26.07 -2.77
C GLY A 98 12.57 -26.02 -2.95
N GLN A 99 11.79 -26.06 -1.87
CA GLN A 99 10.32 -26.02 -1.92
C GLN A 99 9.82 -24.66 -2.38
N THR A 100 10.48 -23.58 -1.95
CA THR A 100 10.18 -22.22 -2.40
C THR A 100 10.44 -22.08 -3.90
N ARG A 101 11.51 -22.69 -4.41
CA ARG A 101 11.83 -22.69 -5.84
C ARG A 101 10.78 -23.41 -6.68
N SER A 102 10.26 -24.54 -6.22
CA SER A 102 9.21 -25.28 -6.92
C SER A 102 7.84 -24.58 -6.84
N ALA A 103 7.50 -23.99 -5.70
CA ALA A 103 6.26 -23.23 -5.51
C ALA A 103 6.26 -21.91 -6.27
N LEU A 104 7.38 -21.18 -6.30
CA LEU A 104 7.52 -19.91 -7.00
C LEU A 104 7.84 -20.11 -8.49
N GLY A 105 8.46 -21.19 -8.88
CA GLY A 105 8.84 -21.47 -10.27
C GLY A 105 7.65 -21.50 -11.23
N SER A 106 6.48 -21.90 -10.74
CA SER A 106 5.22 -21.81 -11.49
C SER A 106 4.66 -20.38 -11.58
N PHE A 107 5.00 -19.51 -10.62
CA PHE A 107 4.52 -18.13 -10.55
C PHE A 107 5.52 -17.09 -11.10
N VAL A 108 6.80 -17.36 -11.09
CA VAL A 108 7.88 -16.39 -11.39
C VAL A 108 8.46 -16.56 -12.81
N GLY A 109 8.06 -17.59 -13.52
CA GLY A 109 8.63 -17.94 -14.83
C GLY A 109 8.04 -17.19 -16.02
N GLY A 110 8.14 -15.85 -16.11
CA GLY A 110 7.88 -15.18 -17.38
C GLY A 110 7.07 -13.87 -17.29
N THR A 111 7.00 -13.18 -18.43
CA THR A 111 6.25 -11.93 -18.64
C THR A 111 4.78 -12.04 -18.21
N ALA A 112 4.17 -13.23 -18.35
CA ALA A 112 2.80 -13.47 -17.95
C ALA A 112 2.60 -13.36 -16.43
N SER A 113 3.54 -13.87 -15.63
CA SER A 113 3.46 -13.79 -14.16
C SER A 113 3.66 -12.36 -13.65
N PHE A 114 4.54 -11.59 -14.30
CA PHE A 114 4.68 -10.17 -14.01
C PHE A 114 3.39 -9.40 -14.29
N LEU A 115 2.73 -9.65 -15.43
CA LEU A 115 1.47 -9.02 -15.78
C LEU A 115 0.35 -9.38 -14.79
N VAL A 116 0.23 -10.64 -14.41
CA VAL A 116 -0.75 -11.08 -13.41
C VAL A 116 -0.50 -10.42 -12.06
N GLY A 117 0.74 -10.42 -11.57
CA GLY A 117 1.11 -9.75 -10.33
C GLY A 117 0.85 -8.25 -10.38
N PHE A 118 1.14 -7.59 -11.49
CA PHE A 118 0.89 -6.17 -11.71
C PHE A 118 -0.62 -5.85 -11.67
N VAL A 119 -1.45 -6.63 -12.37
CA VAL A 119 -2.91 -6.46 -12.37
C VAL A 119 -3.48 -6.67 -10.97
N ILE A 120 -3.04 -7.70 -10.26
CA ILE A 120 -3.45 -7.96 -8.88
C ILE A 120 -3.08 -6.78 -7.99
N ASN A 121 -1.86 -6.26 -8.08
CA ASN A 121 -1.41 -5.12 -7.28
C ASN A 121 -2.20 -3.84 -7.58
N ILE A 122 -2.48 -3.54 -8.86
CA ILE A 122 -3.29 -2.37 -9.24
C ILE A 122 -4.71 -2.43 -8.67
N ILE A 123 -5.24 -3.63 -8.42
CA ILE A 123 -6.57 -3.80 -7.82
C ILE A 123 -6.49 -3.79 -6.29
N LEU A 124 -5.58 -4.56 -5.70
CA LEU A 124 -5.51 -4.75 -4.25
C LEU A 124 -5.02 -3.50 -3.51
N TYR A 125 -4.01 -2.81 -4.03
CA TYR A 125 -3.47 -1.63 -3.35
C TYR A 125 -4.49 -0.50 -3.19
N PRO A 126 -5.23 -0.09 -4.23
CA PRO A 126 -6.29 0.90 -4.07
C PRO A 126 -7.43 0.43 -3.18
N LEU A 127 -7.80 -0.86 -3.26
CA LEU A 127 -8.88 -1.42 -2.44
C LEU A 127 -8.54 -1.34 -0.94
N PHE A 128 -7.38 -1.86 -0.56
CA PHE A 128 -6.93 -1.81 0.84
C PHE A 128 -6.56 -0.40 1.29
N GLY A 129 -5.99 0.41 0.42
CA GLY A 129 -5.75 1.82 0.67
C GLY A 129 -7.04 2.58 0.95
N ALA A 130 -8.10 2.31 0.17
CA ALA A 130 -9.41 2.88 0.39
C ALA A 130 -9.99 2.51 1.76
N VAL A 131 -9.90 1.22 2.13
CA VAL A 131 -10.37 0.73 3.44
C VAL A 131 -9.61 1.42 4.58
N GLY A 132 -8.27 1.45 4.52
CA GLY A 132 -7.44 2.13 5.51
C GLY A 132 -7.77 3.62 5.62
N GLY A 133 -7.90 4.32 4.51
CA GLY A 133 -8.27 5.72 4.46
C GLY A 133 -9.67 6.00 4.99
N ALA A 134 -10.65 5.16 4.66
CA ALA A 134 -12.02 5.28 5.15
C ALA A 134 -12.11 5.06 6.66
N ILE A 135 -11.44 4.03 7.19
CA ILE A 135 -11.39 3.74 8.63
C ILE A 135 -10.80 4.93 9.39
N TYR A 136 -9.65 5.43 8.96
CA TYR A 136 -9.01 6.56 9.62
C TYR A 136 -9.90 7.82 9.60
N ALA A 137 -10.50 8.15 8.45
CA ALA A 137 -11.41 9.27 8.32
C ALA A 137 -12.66 9.11 9.21
N ALA A 138 -13.23 7.90 9.29
CA ALA A 138 -14.38 7.62 10.14
C ALA A 138 -14.05 7.75 11.64
N LEU A 139 -12.89 7.28 12.06
CA LEU A 139 -12.45 7.37 13.46
C LEU A 139 -12.13 8.80 13.88
N THR A 140 -11.59 9.61 12.98
CA THR A 140 -11.10 10.96 13.30
C THR A 140 -12.01 12.07 12.79
N GLY A 141 -12.95 11.77 11.89
CA GLY A 141 -13.87 12.73 11.27
C GLY A 141 -15.13 13.05 12.09
N ARG A 142 -15.34 12.38 13.23
CA ARG A 142 -16.49 12.69 14.10
C ARG A 142 -16.35 14.14 14.58
N PRO A 143 -17.31 15.03 14.28
CA PRO A 143 -17.35 16.30 14.97
C PRO A 143 -17.48 15.98 16.45
N SER A 144 -16.58 16.53 17.25
CA SER A 144 -16.73 16.53 18.69
C SER A 144 -18.13 17.07 18.97
N SER A 145 -19.06 16.20 19.40
CA SER A 145 -20.34 16.63 19.94
C SER A 145 -19.98 17.54 21.10
N LYS A 146 -20.08 18.85 20.90
CA LYS A 146 -20.07 19.79 22.00
C LYS A 146 -21.26 19.38 22.86
N ALA A 147 -20.97 18.70 23.97
CA ALA A 147 -21.92 18.58 25.07
C ALA A 147 -22.25 20.02 25.48
N GLY A 148 -23.45 20.46 25.09
CA GLY A 148 -24.05 21.66 25.62
C GLY A 148 -24.58 21.41 27.04
#